data_cd77489c5c8dada569d18d030f41d9a8
#
_entry.id   cd77489c5c8dada569d18d030f41d9a8
#
_cell.length_a   1.000
_cell.length_b   1.000
_cell.length_c   1.000
_cell.angle_alpha   90.00
_cell.angle_beta   90.00
_cell.angle_gamma   90.00
#
_symmetry.space_group_name_H-M   'P 1'
#
loop_
_entity.id
_entity.type
_entity.pdbx_description
1 polymer ?
#
loop_
_entity_poly.entity_id
_entity_poly.type
_entity_poly.pdbx_seq_one_letter_code
_entity_poly.pdbx_strand_id
1 'polypeptide(L)'
;MQIGKILFPVTSLGPGKRLGIWVQGCNRFCAGCANPELQIFDPRKDISPEKSFAGTHDWKFDGLTISGGEPFLQVKDLKTLVELYIGIGCEDILIYTGFTMQELVVMNNQDIDFILSKIAVLIDGPFVESLVDDTPLRGSSNQNVWILNA
;
A
#
# COMPACT_ATOMS: atom_id res chain seq x y z
N MET A 1 -0.82 -10.50 9.27
CA MET A 1 -1.09 -10.09 7.86
C MET A 1 -0.26 -10.91 6.90
N GLN A 2 -0.72 -11.03 5.68
CA GLN A 2 0.05 -11.72 4.65
C GLN A 2 0.88 -10.72 3.85
N ILE A 3 2.19 -10.90 3.83
CA ILE A 3 3.15 -10.07 3.08
C ILE A 3 3.81 -10.95 2.01
N GLY A 4 3.65 -10.54 0.75
CA GLY A 4 4.20 -11.27 -0.39
C GLY A 4 5.69 -11.02 -0.60
N LYS A 5 6.11 -9.76 -0.51
CA LYS A 5 7.52 -9.38 -0.64
C LYS A 5 7.82 -8.05 0.02
N ILE A 6 9.09 -7.88 0.38
CA ILE A 6 9.64 -6.62 0.89
C ILE A 6 10.90 -6.31 0.07
N LEU A 7 11.01 -5.13 -0.48
CA LEU A 7 12.14 -4.69 -1.29
C LEU A 7 12.67 -3.34 -0.81
N PHE A 8 13.97 -3.17 -0.89
CA PHE A 8 14.68 -1.93 -0.59
C PHE A 8 16.02 -1.87 -1.35
N PRO A 9 16.36 -0.76 -1.98
CA PRO A 9 15.56 0.44 -2.18
C PRO A 9 14.59 0.31 -3.37
N VAL A 10 13.44 0.97 -3.27
CA VAL A 10 12.48 1.14 -4.37
C VAL A 10 12.46 2.60 -4.76
N THR A 11 12.70 2.91 -6.05
CA THR A 11 12.82 4.29 -6.54
C THR A 11 11.74 4.67 -7.55
N SER A 12 10.87 3.73 -7.92
CA SER A 12 9.83 3.91 -8.95
C SER A 12 8.42 4.14 -8.40
N LEU A 13 8.22 3.97 -7.09
CA LEU A 13 6.91 4.06 -6.44
C LEU A 13 6.85 5.20 -5.42
N GLY A 14 7.33 6.36 -5.81
CA GLY A 14 7.39 7.57 -4.99
C GLY A 14 8.80 8.13 -4.90
N PRO A 15 8.96 9.32 -4.29
CA PRO A 15 10.24 10.00 -4.21
C PRO A 15 11.21 9.30 -3.26
N GLY A 16 12.50 9.39 -3.58
CA GLY A 16 13.59 8.88 -2.74
C GLY A 16 13.78 7.37 -2.82
N LYS A 17 14.56 6.86 -1.89
CA LYS A 17 14.83 5.43 -1.71
C LYS A 17 13.82 4.87 -0.72
N ARG A 18 12.82 4.20 -1.23
CA ARG A 18 11.66 3.77 -0.43
C ARG A 18 11.79 2.32 0.01
N LEU A 19 11.29 2.05 1.20
CA LEU A 19 10.99 0.69 1.62
C LEU A 19 9.66 0.30 0.97
N GLY A 20 9.66 -0.77 0.17
CA GLY A 20 8.45 -1.30 -0.46
C GLY A 20 7.95 -2.54 0.27
N ILE A 21 6.68 -2.56 0.64
CA ILE A 21 5.99 -3.71 1.23
C ILE A 21 4.81 -4.07 0.33
N TRP A 22 4.82 -5.28 -0.22
CA TRP A 22 3.72 -5.81 -1.03
C TRP A 22 2.96 -6.86 -0.25
N VAL A 23 1.68 -6.59 0.03
CA VAL A 23 0.81 -7.55 0.72
C VAL A 23 0.40 -8.67 -0.22
N GLN A 24 0.10 -9.83 0.35
CA GLN A 24 -0.40 -11.01 -0.36
C GLN A 24 -1.91 -11.09 -0.21
N GLY A 25 -2.61 -11.36 -1.30
CA GLY A 25 -4.07 -11.53 -1.34
C GLY A 25 -4.81 -10.32 -1.88
N CYS A 26 -5.70 -10.57 -2.84
CA CYS A 26 -6.52 -9.57 -3.49
C CYS A 26 -7.82 -10.20 -3.97
N ASN A 27 -8.92 -9.44 -3.99
CA ASN A 27 -10.22 -9.88 -4.54
C ASN A 27 -10.63 -9.10 -5.80
N ARG A 28 -9.75 -8.27 -6.34
CA ARG A 28 -10.05 -7.44 -7.52
C ARG A 28 -9.80 -8.15 -8.84
N PHE A 29 -8.76 -8.97 -8.92
CA PHE A 29 -8.40 -9.73 -10.12
C PHE A 29 -8.34 -8.89 -11.40
N CYS A 30 -7.73 -7.70 -11.33
CA CYS A 30 -7.63 -6.80 -12.48
C CYS A 30 -6.91 -7.48 -13.65
N ALA A 31 -7.46 -7.38 -14.86
CA ALA A 31 -6.80 -7.84 -16.07
C ALA A 31 -5.50 -7.04 -16.28
N GLY A 32 -4.40 -7.73 -16.59
CA GLY A 32 -3.10 -7.10 -16.77
C GLY A 32 -2.44 -6.62 -15.47
N CYS A 33 -2.88 -7.11 -14.32
CA CYS A 33 -2.30 -6.80 -13.01
C CYS A 33 -0.78 -6.95 -13.03
N ALA A 34 -0.05 -5.98 -12.46
CA ALA A 34 1.40 -5.99 -12.42
C ALA A 34 1.98 -7.11 -11.54
N ASN A 35 1.22 -7.58 -10.55
CA ASN A 35 1.65 -8.60 -9.58
C ASN A 35 0.60 -9.70 -9.45
N PRO A 36 0.33 -10.47 -10.52
CA PRO A 36 -0.72 -11.50 -10.46
C PRO A 36 -0.44 -12.59 -9.41
N GLU A 37 0.82 -12.82 -9.08
CA GLU A 37 1.25 -13.77 -8.03
C GLU A 37 0.82 -13.35 -6.62
N LEU A 38 0.48 -12.08 -6.43
CA LEU A 38 0.03 -11.55 -5.15
C LEU A 38 -1.49 -11.57 -4.98
N GLN A 39 -2.24 -12.04 -5.97
CA GLN A 39 -3.71 -12.07 -5.91
C GLN A 39 -4.24 -13.15 -4.97
N ILE A 40 -3.54 -14.28 -4.85
CA ILE A 40 -3.99 -15.43 -4.06
C ILE A 40 -3.55 -15.24 -2.61
N PHE A 41 -4.46 -15.42 -1.66
CA PHE A 41 -4.12 -15.49 -0.23
C PHE A 41 -3.28 -16.73 0.02
N ASP A 42 -2.19 -16.56 0.79
CA ASP A 42 -1.27 -17.64 1.10
C ASP A 42 -0.93 -17.59 2.61
N PRO A 43 -1.50 -18.51 3.42
CA PRO A 43 -1.24 -18.54 4.86
C PRO A 43 0.25 -18.69 5.24
N ARG A 44 1.07 -19.24 4.33
CA ARG A 44 2.52 -19.35 4.55
C ARG A 44 3.22 -18.01 4.56
N LYS A 45 2.57 -16.96 4.05
CA LYS A 45 3.06 -15.59 4.02
C LYS A 45 2.62 -14.78 5.24
N ASP A 46 1.95 -15.42 6.19
CA ASP A 46 1.44 -14.71 7.37
C ASP A 46 2.59 -14.32 8.32
N ILE A 47 2.61 -13.05 8.67
CA ILE A 47 3.60 -12.45 9.55
C ILE A 47 2.94 -11.30 10.31
N SER A 48 3.22 -11.14 11.61
CA SER A 48 2.68 -10.01 12.33
C SER A 48 3.28 -8.69 11.83
N PRO A 49 2.52 -7.58 11.85
CA PRO A 49 3.07 -6.27 11.51
C PRO A 49 4.31 -5.91 12.34
N GLU A 50 4.31 -6.25 13.62
CA GLU A 50 5.42 -6.00 14.55
C GLU A 50 6.69 -6.75 14.12
N LYS A 51 6.55 -8.00 13.68
CA LYS A 51 7.69 -8.80 13.24
C LYS A 51 8.26 -8.28 11.92
N SER A 52 7.40 -7.89 10.99
CA SER A 52 7.79 -7.26 9.73
C SER A 52 8.54 -5.95 9.98
N PHE A 53 8.00 -5.11 10.86
CA PHE A 53 8.61 -3.86 11.28
C PHE A 53 9.97 -4.08 11.95
N ALA A 54 10.08 -5.05 12.87
CA ALA A 54 11.33 -5.36 13.55
C ALA A 54 12.46 -5.73 12.59
N GLY A 55 12.14 -6.33 11.45
CA GLY A 55 13.12 -6.70 10.42
C GLY A 55 13.55 -5.57 9.49
N THR A 56 12.88 -4.42 9.51
CA THR A 56 13.07 -3.37 8.49
C THR A 56 13.21 -1.95 9.04
N HIS A 57 12.80 -1.70 10.28
CA HIS A 57 12.69 -0.34 10.84
C HIS A 57 14.03 0.42 10.90
N ASP A 58 15.15 -0.28 10.95
CA ASP A 58 16.50 0.30 11.01
C ASP A 58 17.15 0.49 9.63
N TRP A 59 16.45 0.08 8.56
CA TRP A 59 16.91 0.38 7.20
C TRP A 59 16.76 1.89 6.91
N LYS A 60 17.74 2.47 6.24
CA LYS A 60 17.76 3.92 5.98
C LYS A 60 16.97 4.24 4.71
N PHE A 61 15.66 4.32 4.84
CA PHE A 61 14.75 4.67 3.75
C PHE A 61 14.20 6.09 3.91
N ASP A 62 13.85 6.71 2.78
CA ASP A 62 13.29 8.07 2.74
C ASP A 62 11.76 8.06 2.92
N GLY A 63 11.11 6.94 2.68
CA GLY A 63 9.68 6.76 2.83
C GLY A 63 9.25 5.31 2.68
N LEU A 64 7.99 5.04 2.96
CA LEU A 64 7.36 3.72 2.88
C LEU A 64 6.35 3.70 1.75
N THR A 65 6.38 2.66 0.92
CA THR A 65 5.33 2.39 -0.07
C THR A 65 4.72 1.03 0.21
N ILE A 66 3.40 0.98 0.37
CA ILE A 66 2.63 -0.25 0.58
C ILE A 66 1.77 -0.48 -0.67
N SER A 67 1.87 -1.66 -1.22
CA SER A 67 1.18 -2.07 -2.45
C SER A 67 0.89 -3.58 -2.39
N GLY A 68 0.87 -4.26 -3.52
CA GLY A 68 0.80 -5.71 -3.63
C GLY A 68 -0.52 -6.21 -4.14
N GLY A 69 -1.17 -7.10 -3.40
CA GLY A 69 -2.57 -7.44 -3.54
C GLY A 69 -3.45 -6.26 -3.14
N GLU A 70 -4.31 -6.43 -2.17
CA GLU A 70 -5.15 -5.32 -1.70
C GLU A 70 -4.90 -5.05 -0.20
N PRO A 71 -4.17 -3.95 0.13
CA PRO A 71 -3.84 -3.66 1.52
C PRO A 71 -5.06 -3.50 2.44
N PHE A 72 -6.14 -2.88 1.95
CA PHE A 72 -7.32 -2.62 2.77
C PHE A 72 -8.20 -3.85 3.03
N LEU A 73 -7.90 -5.01 2.43
CA LEU A 73 -8.49 -6.29 2.87
C LEU A 73 -7.91 -6.76 4.20
N GLN A 74 -6.78 -6.19 4.63
CA GLN A 74 -6.09 -6.52 5.88
C GLN A 74 -5.98 -5.26 6.75
N VAL A 75 -7.08 -4.54 6.88
CA VAL A 75 -7.12 -3.16 7.41
C VAL A 75 -6.59 -3.04 8.84
N LYS A 76 -6.88 -4.00 9.72
CA LYS A 76 -6.40 -3.96 11.12
C LYS A 76 -4.89 -4.02 11.20
N ASP A 77 -4.31 -4.98 10.48
CA ASP A 77 -2.87 -5.15 10.43
C ASP A 77 -2.18 -4.01 9.66
N LEU A 78 -2.83 -3.51 8.60
CA LEU A 78 -2.37 -2.35 7.88
C LEU A 78 -2.28 -1.11 8.79
N LYS A 79 -3.31 -0.90 9.62
CA LYS A 79 -3.28 0.18 10.61
C LYS A 79 -2.11 0.04 11.56
N THR A 80 -1.92 -1.15 12.14
CA THR A 80 -0.80 -1.42 13.04
C THR A 80 0.54 -1.13 12.37
N LEU A 81 0.69 -1.57 11.12
CA LEU A 81 1.92 -1.32 10.36
C LEU A 81 2.17 0.18 10.18
N VAL A 82 1.15 0.93 9.78
CA VAL A 82 1.23 2.40 9.63
C VAL A 82 1.61 3.06 10.97
N GLU A 83 0.96 2.66 12.06
CA GLU A 83 1.27 3.19 13.41
C GLU A 83 2.74 2.98 13.79
N LEU A 84 3.29 1.80 13.52
CA LEU A 84 4.67 1.47 13.83
C LEU A 84 5.66 2.38 13.08
N TYR A 85 5.45 2.58 11.78
CA TYR A 85 6.34 3.44 10.99
C TYR A 85 6.18 4.92 11.31
N ILE A 86 4.97 5.39 11.56
CA ILE A 86 4.74 6.77 12.06
C ILE A 86 5.48 6.96 13.40
N GLY A 87 5.45 5.96 14.27
CA GLY A 87 6.09 6.00 15.57
C GLY A 87 7.61 6.22 15.54
N ILE A 88 8.27 5.87 14.44
CA ILE A 88 9.71 6.15 14.24
C ILE A 88 9.96 7.40 13.37
N GLY A 89 8.92 8.20 13.10
CA GLY A 89 9.03 9.44 12.32
C GLY A 89 8.93 9.28 10.81
N CYS A 90 8.51 8.12 10.31
CA CYS A 90 8.26 7.92 8.89
C CYS A 90 6.88 8.48 8.53
N GLU A 91 6.83 9.73 8.11
CA GLU A 91 5.58 10.41 7.72
C GLU A 91 5.27 10.28 6.22
N ASP A 92 6.28 10.01 5.40
CA ASP A 92 6.10 9.82 3.95
C ASP A 92 5.69 8.38 3.65
N ILE A 93 4.41 8.07 3.91
CA ILE A 93 3.80 6.77 3.63
C ILE A 93 2.85 6.92 2.44
N LEU A 94 3.07 6.08 1.43
CA LEU A 94 2.28 6.01 0.21
C LEU A 94 1.63 4.64 0.11
N ILE A 95 0.31 4.59 -0.14
CA ILE A 95 -0.43 3.33 -0.28
C ILE A 95 -1.13 3.27 -1.63
N TYR A 96 -0.99 2.14 -2.31
CA TYR A 96 -1.78 1.77 -3.47
C TYR A 96 -2.96 0.90 -3.05
N THR A 97 -4.13 1.17 -3.62
CA THR A 97 -5.33 0.36 -3.39
C THR A 97 -6.16 0.25 -4.67
N GLY A 98 -6.84 -0.87 -4.83
CA GLY A 98 -7.83 -1.04 -5.89
C GLY A 98 -9.20 -0.47 -5.54
N PHE A 99 -9.45 -0.11 -4.28
CA PHE A 99 -10.64 0.64 -3.89
C PHE A 99 -10.52 2.09 -4.32
N THR A 100 -11.65 2.73 -4.62
CA THR A 100 -11.67 4.19 -4.77
C THR A 100 -11.73 4.85 -3.39
N MET A 101 -11.30 6.11 -3.30
CA MET A 101 -11.44 6.90 -2.09
C MET A 101 -12.89 6.89 -1.58
N GLN A 102 -13.84 7.01 -2.49
CA GLN A 102 -15.26 7.00 -2.15
C GLN A 102 -15.70 5.67 -1.54
N GLU A 103 -15.24 4.54 -2.09
CA GLU A 103 -15.52 3.21 -1.52
C GLU A 103 -14.96 3.08 -0.11
N LEU A 104 -13.73 3.55 0.11
CA LEU A 104 -13.10 3.51 1.43
C LEU A 104 -13.87 4.35 2.46
N VAL A 105 -14.28 5.55 2.08
CA VAL A 105 -15.03 6.46 2.97
C VAL A 105 -16.39 5.89 3.35
N VAL A 106 -17.14 5.30 2.40
CA VAL A 106 -18.47 4.76 2.68
C VAL A 106 -18.46 3.48 3.52
N MET A 107 -17.29 2.82 3.67
CA MET A 107 -17.16 1.67 4.57
C MET A 107 -17.34 2.05 6.03
N ASN A 108 -17.21 3.33 6.37
CA ASN A 108 -17.37 3.85 7.73
C ASN A 108 -16.57 3.05 8.76
N ASN A 109 -15.31 2.79 8.47
CA ASN A 109 -14.40 1.99 9.28
C ASN A 109 -13.36 2.90 9.95
N GLN A 110 -13.30 2.87 11.28
CA GLN A 110 -12.40 3.73 12.05
C GLN A 110 -10.92 3.47 11.74
N ASP A 111 -10.54 2.25 11.43
CA ASP A 111 -9.16 1.91 11.08
C ASP A 111 -8.77 2.50 9.71
N ILE A 112 -9.70 2.47 8.74
CA ILE A 112 -9.51 3.16 7.46
C ILE A 112 -9.36 4.66 7.66
N ASP A 113 -10.24 5.26 8.44
CA ASP A 113 -10.21 6.70 8.73
C ASP A 113 -8.88 7.09 9.38
N PHE A 114 -8.40 6.28 10.31
CA PHE A 114 -7.09 6.49 10.94
C PHE A 114 -5.96 6.44 9.90
N ILE A 115 -5.92 5.40 9.07
CA ILE A 115 -4.89 5.24 8.02
C ILE A 115 -4.88 6.47 7.12
N LEU A 116 -6.04 6.86 6.58
CA LEU A 116 -6.16 8.01 5.69
C LEU A 116 -5.74 9.33 6.36
N SER A 117 -5.89 9.44 7.67
CA SER A 117 -5.46 10.63 8.43
C SER A 117 -3.94 10.69 8.62
N LYS A 118 -3.20 9.60 8.40
CA LYS A 118 -1.77 9.49 8.70
C LYS A 118 -0.87 9.39 7.48
N ILE A 119 -1.34 8.78 6.40
CA ILE A 119 -0.51 8.57 5.21
C ILE A 119 -0.37 9.86 4.39
N ALA A 120 0.75 9.99 3.70
CA ALA A 120 1.01 11.16 2.85
C ALA A 120 0.21 11.11 1.54
N VAL A 121 0.17 9.95 0.90
CA VAL A 121 -0.43 9.79 -0.44
C VAL A 121 -1.21 8.49 -0.53
N LEU A 122 -2.38 8.54 -1.15
CA LEU A 122 -3.14 7.37 -1.57
C LEU A 122 -3.25 7.37 -3.10
N ILE A 123 -2.91 6.27 -3.75
CA ILE A 123 -3.21 6.02 -5.15
C ILE A 123 -4.36 5.03 -5.18
N ASP A 124 -5.53 5.47 -5.66
CA ASP A 124 -6.78 4.75 -5.57
C ASP A 124 -7.32 4.25 -6.89
N GLY A 125 -8.22 3.29 -6.82
CA GLY A 125 -8.96 2.78 -7.96
C GLY A 125 -8.36 1.54 -8.59
N PRO A 126 -9.18 0.71 -9.25
CA PRO A 126 -8.72 -0.50 -9.90
C PRO A 126 -7.81 -0.19 -11.09
N PHE A 127 -6.83 -1.05 -11.35
CA PHE A 127 -6.02 -0.96 -12.54
C PHE A 127 -6.85 -1.34 -13.77
N VAL A 128 -6.84 -0.47 -14.79
CA VAL A 128 -7.52 -0.70 -16.07
C VAL A 128 -6.49 -0.65 -17.19
N GLU A 129 -6.18 -1.81 -17.77
CA GLU A 129 -5.10 -1.98 -18.75
C GLU A 129 -5.26 -1.06 -19.97
N SER A 130 -6.49 -0.88 -20.45
CA SER A 130 -6.77 -0.01 -21.61
C SER A 130 -6.59 1.49 -21.34
N LEU A 131 -6.43 1.89 -20.07
CA LEU A 131 -6.27 3.28 -19.64
C LEU A 131 -4.85 3.59 -19.13
N VAL A 132 -3.88 2.72 -19.40
CA VAL A 132 -2.47 2.95 -19.05
C VAL A 132 -1.99 4.23 -19.74
N ASP A 133 -1.32 5.08 -18.96
CA ASP A 133 -0.69 6.31 -19.45
C ASP A 133 0.68 6.51 -18.77
N ASP A 134 1.40 7.56 -19.13
CA ASP A 134 2.73 7.87 -18.60
C ASP A 134 2.70 8.75 -17.36
N THR A 135 1.54 8.94 -16.72
CA THR A 135 1.43 9.77 -15.52
C THR A 135 2.17 9.12 -14.37
N PRO A 136 3.06 9.85 -13.67
CA PRO A 136 3.79 9.30 -12.54
C PRO A 136 2.89 8.76 -11.44
N LEU A 137 3.32 7.69 -10.78
CA LEU A 137 2.74 6.99 -9.64
C LEU A 137 1.54 6.11 -9.99
N ARG A 138 0.56 6.59 -10.75
CA ARG A 138 -0.62 5.79 -11.09
C ARG A 138 -0.36 4.84 -12.26
N GLY A 139 -1.01 3.67 -12.24
CA GLY A 139 -0.89 2.67 -13.31
C GLY A 139 -1.82 2.93 -14.50
N SER A 140 -2.96 3.57 -14.29
CA SER A 140 -3.96 3.86 -15.32
C SER A 140 -4.68 5.18 -15.05
N SER A 141 -5.24 5.78 -16.11
CA SER A 141 -5.78 7.15 -16.05
C SER A 141 -7.03 7.30 -15.18
N ASN A 142 -7.73 6.21 -14.88
CA ASN A 142 -8.88 6.20 -13.97
C ASN A 142 -8.49 6.31 -12.50
N GLN A 143 -7.22 6.07 -12.17
CA GLN A 143 -6.71 6.16 -10.80
C GLN A 143 -6.38 7.61 -10.44
N ASN A 144 -6.59 7.95 -9.17
CA ASN A 144 -6.26 9.27 -8.63
C ASN A 144 -5.07 9.19 -7.69
N VAL A 145 -4.30 10.26 -7.66
CA VAL A 145 -3.23 10.46 -6.68
C VAL A 145 -3.73 11.48 -5.66
N TRP A 146 -4.06 11.02 -4.47
CA TRP A 146 -4.57 11.85 -3.38
C TRP A 146 -3.44 12.27 -2.46
N ILE A 147 -3.13 13.57 -2.42
CA ILE A 147 -2.19 14.13 -1.44
C ILE A 147 -2.98 14.43 -0.19
N LEU A 148 -2.78 13.63 0.87
CA LEU A 148 -3.59 13.70 2.09
C LEU A 148 -2.89 14.49 3.20
N ASN A 149 -1.63 14.16 3.47
CA ASN A 149 -0.85 14.79 4.53
C ASN A 149 0.57 15.05 4.00
N ALA A 150 0.76 16.22 3.46
CA ALA A 150 2.04 16.58 2.87
C ALA A 150 2.96 17.28 3.86
#